data_45d96c4a26a1678b08dd976a6859c000
#
_entry.id   45d96c4a26a1678b08dd976a6859c000
#
_cell.length_a   1.000
_cell.length_b   1.000
_cell.length_c   1.000
_cell.angle_alpha   90.00
_cell.angle_beta   90.00
_cell.angle_gamma   90.00
#
_symmetry.space_group_name_H-M   'P 1'
#
loop_
_entity.id
_entity.type
_entity.pdbx_description
1 polymer ?
#
loop_
_entity_poly.entity_id
_entity_poly.type
_entity_poly.pdbx_seq_one_letter_code
_entity_poly.pdbx_strand_id
1 'polypeptide(L)'
;IFWDVTVQTLADTYRTSWVSQNSYPTLLAGQSNQFEVQVRNDGTSTWQKGTVSLGTERVQKRIPPFIREDRVGNQGSGWSAANRVELVENSVGPGQTGTFRFFYTVPADRAPGTYREYFRVVAEHITWLDDLGIYWDIQVNGSL
;
A
#
# COMPACT_ATOMS: atom_id res chain seq x y z
N ILE A 1 -17.16 39.80 22.68
CA ILE A 1 -15.97 38.93 22.57
C ILE A 1 -16.34 37.67 21.79
N PHE A 2 -15.59 37.35 20.78
CA PHE A 2 -15.75 36.12 20.05
C PHE A 2 -14.39 35.43 19.84
N TRP A 3 -14.42 34.14 19.54
CA TRP A 3 -13.23 33.37 19.30
C TRP A 3 -13.28 32.82 17.86
N ASP A 4 -12.19 33.03 17.13
CA ASP A 4 -11.98 32.36 15.87
C ASP A 4 -11.44 30.97 16.17
N VAL A 5 -12.20 29.96 15.78
CA VAL A 5 -11.80 28.56 15.96
C VAL A 5 -11.62 27.94 14.60
N THR A 6 -10.40 27.47 14.32
CA THR A 6 -10.13 26.68 13.13
C THR A 6 -10.27 25.21 13.50
N VAL A 7 -11.22 24.52 12.86
CA VAL A 7 -11.42 23.09 13.04
C VAL A 7 -10.72 22.37 11.90
N GLN A 8 -9.76 21.52 12.25
CA GLN A 8 -9.07 20.70 11.28
C GLN A 8 -9.90 19.47 10.93
N THR A 9 -10.11 19.22 9.63
CA THR A 9 -10.81 18.04 9.16
C THR A 9 -9.89 16.83 9.07
N LEU A 10 -10.45 15.61 8.96
CA LEU A 10 -9.66 14.41 8.66
C LEU A 10 -8.90 14.54 7.35
N ALA A 11 -9.47 15.23 6.36
CA ALA A 11 -8.80 15.48 5.09
C ALA A 11 -7.56 16.36 5.25
N ASP A 12 -7.57 17.32 6.20
CA ASP A 12 -6.41 18.14 6.49
C ASP A 12 -5.38 17.38 7.34
N THR A 13 -5.85 16.49 8.21
CA THR A 13 -5.01 15.70 9.10
C THR A 13 -4.27 14.59 8.33
N TYR A 14 -4.96 13.94 7.39
CA TYR A 14 -4.47 12.76 6.66
C TYR A 14 -4.53 13.00 5.16
N ARG A 15 -3.51 13.69 4.62
CA ARG A 15 -3.37 13.96 3.19
C ARG A 15 -2.14 13.26 2.66
N THR A 16 -2.21 12.83 1.40
CA THR A 16 -1.11 12.16 0.72
C THR A 16 -0.91 12.67 -0.69
N SER A 17 0.32 12.51 -1.19
CA SER A 17 0.62 12.64 -2.61
C SER A 17 1.58 11.53 -3.02
N TRP A 18 1.44 11.07 -4.27
CA TRP A 18 2.28 10.03 -4.84
C TRP A 18 3.67 10.60 -5.13
N VAL A 19 4.72 9.85 -4.79
CA VAL A 19 6.11 10.23 -5.08
C VAL A 19 6.68 9.35 -6.17
N SER A 20 6.69 8.03 -5.95
CA SER A 20 7.28 7.09 -6.91
C SER A 20 6.80 5.67 -6.64
N GLN A 21 6.92 4.82 -7.64
CA GLN A 21 6.76 3.38 -7.49
C GLN A 21 7.59 2.68 -8.56
N ASN A 22 7.93 1.41 -8.31
CA ASN A 22 8.64 0.65 -9.33
C ASN A 22 7.72 0.33 -10.51
N SER A 23 8.33 0.03 -11.66
CA SER A 23 7.60 -0.24 -12.89
C SER A 23 6.78 -1.53 -12.80
N TYR A 24 5.81 -1.65 -13.70
CA TYR A 24 4.96 -2.82 -13.81
C TYR A 24 5.80 -4.03 -14.25
N PRO A 25 5.79 -5.13 -13.48
CA PRO A 25 6.63 -6.27 -13.78
C PRO A 25 5.99 -7.22 -14.79
N THR A 26 6.86 -7.97 -15.46
CA THR A 26 6.48 -9.18 -16.19
C THR A 26 7.05 -10.37 -15.45
N LEU A 27 6.21 -11.31 -15.05
CA LEU A 27 6.58 -12.43 -14.20
C LEU A 27 6.11 -13.75 -14.81
N LEU A 28 6.87 -14.79 -14.57
CA LEU A 28 6.40 -16.17 -14.82
C LEU A 28 5.57 -16.64 -13.64
N ALA A 29 4.65 -17.58 -13.88
CA ALA A 29 3.95 -18.25 -12.80
C ALA A 29 4.98 -18.89 -11.85
N GLY A 30 4.79 -18.69 -10.56
CA GLY A 30 5.71 -19.14 -9.52
C GLY A 30 6.80 -18.15 -9.13
N GLN A 31 7.01 -17.07 -9.89
CA GLN A 31 8.00 -16.04 -9.56
C GLN A 31 7.51 -15.07 -8.51
N SER A 32 8.46 -14.58 -7.71
CA SER A 32 8.25 -13.48 -6.76
C SER A 32 8.87 -12.20 -7.29
N ASN A 33 8.29 -11.07 -6.91
CA ASN A 33 8.84 -9.75 -7.21
C ASN A 33 8.61 -8.81 -6.04
N GLN A 34 9.55 -7.90 -5.84
CA GLN A 34 9.42 -6.87 -4.84
C GLN A 34 8.73 -5.64 -5.45
N PHE A 35 7.76 -5.13 -4.74
CA PHE A 35 7.02 -3.91 -5.09
C PHE A 35 7.31 -2.83 -4.06
N GLU A 36 7.40 -1.60 -4.51
CA GLU A 36 7.64 -0.46 -3.63
C GLU A 36 6.90 0.76 -4.15
N VAL A 37 6.24 1.46 -3.25
CA VAL A 37 5.65 2.77 -3.51
C VAL A 37 6.08 3.73 -2.42
N GLN A 38 6.40 4.96 -2.81
CA GLN A 38 6.68 6.05 -1.90
C GLN A 38 5.57 7.07 -1.96
N VAL A 39 5.10 7.49 -0.79
CA VAL A 39 3.97 8.40 -0.63
C VAL A 39 4.37 9.47 0.38
N ARG A 40 4.12 10.73 0.03
CA ARG A 40 4.40 11.86 0.92
C ARG A 40 3.24 12.09 1.88
N ASN A 41 3.57 12.37 3.13
CA ASN A 41 2.61 12.80 4.14
C ASN A 41 2.38 14.31 3.98
N ASP A 42 1.27 14.68 3.37
CA ASP A 42 0.86 16.08 3.17
C ASP A 42 -0.12 16.56 4.24
N GLY A 43 -0.42 15.72 5.22
CA GLY A 43 -1.28 16.07 6.33
C GLY A 43 -0.50 16.67 7.50
N THR A 44 -1.18 16.83 8.61
CA THR A 44 -0.60 17.42 9.83
C THR A 44 -0.31 16.38 10.90
N SER A 45 -0.81 15.14 10.74
CA SER A 45 -0.56 14.05 11.66
C SER A 45 0.65 13.23 11.24
N THR A 46 1.46 12.83 12.20
CA THR A 46 2.58 11.92 11.97
C THR A 46 2.05 10.50 11.80
N TRP A 47 2.53 9.80 10.77
CA TRP A 47 2.21 8.39 10.55
C TRP A 47 3.09 7.51 11.43
N GLN A 48 2.50 6.54 12.09
CA GLN A 48 3.23 5.55 12.88
C GLN A 48 3.10 4.18 12.23
N LYS A 49 4.20 3.42 12.25
CA LYS A 49 4.15 2.01 11.86
C LYS A 49 3.13 1.28 12.73
N GLY A 50 2.28 0.48 12.11
CA GLY A 50 1.19 -0.22 12.80
C GLY A 50 -0.12 0.56 12.83
N THR A 51 -0.09 1.87 12.59
CA THR A 51 -1.30 2.71 12.51
C THR A 51 -1.62 3.06 11.06
N VAL A 52 -0.62 3.46 10.28
CA VAL A 52 -0.79 3.78 8.86
C VAL A 52 -0.21 2.65 8.04
N SER A 53 -1.00 2.15 7.11
CA SER A 53 -0.67 1.01 6.25
C SER A 53 -1.09 1.29 4.82
N LEU A 54 -0.61 0.47 3.90
CA LEU A 54 -1.12 0.43 2.53
C LEU A 54 -2.13 -0.71 2.43
N GLY A 55 -3.37 -0.38 2.15
CA GLY A 55 -4.44 -1.38 2.04
C GLY A 55 -4.81 -1.68 0.60
N THR A 56 -5.34 -2.86 0.36
CA THR A 56 -5.87 -3.23 -0.95
C THR A 56 -7.14 -2.42 -1.24
N GLU A 57 -7.29 -2.00 -2.49
CA GLU A 57 -8.37 -1.10 -2.88
C GLU A 57 -9.13 -1.63 -4.11
N ARG A 58 -10.20 -0.93 -4.46
CA ARG A 58 -11.31 -1.13 -5.38
C ARG A 58 -12.39 -2.06 -4.81
N VAL A 59 -12.00 -3.12 -4.11
CA VAL A 59 -12.88 -3.80 -3.14
C VAL A 59 -12.11 -3.80 -1.83
N GLN A 60 -12.55 -2.99 -0.88
CA GLN A 60 -11.88 -2.87 0.42
C GLN A 60 -11.90 -4.21 1.16
N LYS A 61 -10.83 -4.47 1.91
CA LYS A 61 -10.64 -5.69 2.70
C LYS A 61 -10.46 -6.96 1.86
N ARG A 62 -10.42 -6.88 0.54
CA ARG A 62 -10.17 -8.06 -0.28
C ARG A 62 -8.76 -8.60 -0.05
N ILE A 63 -8.59 -9.89 -0.28
CA ILE A 63 -7.29 -10.55 -0.26
C ILE A 63 -6.75 -10.52 -1.70
N PRO A 64 -5.55 -9.96 -1.93
CA PRO A 64 -4.96 -9.96 -3.26
C PRO A 64 -4.69 -11.39 -3.76
N PRO A 65 -4.86 -11.65 -5.06
CA PRO A 65 -4.70 -13.01 -5.58
C PRO A 65 -3.26 -13.53 -5.56
N PHE A 66 -2.27 -12.64 -5.39
CA PHE A 66 -0.85 -13.02 -5.44
C PHE A 66 -0.17 -12.97 -4.07
N ILE A 67 -0.93 -12.78 -3.00
CA ILE A 67 -0.33 -12.85 -1.67
C ILE A 67 -0.14 -14.29 -1.24
N ARG A 68 0.97 -14.53 -0.60
CA ARG A 68 1.19 -15.76 0.14
C ARG A 68 0.82 -15.52 1.60
N GLU A 69 -0.31 -16.05 2.02
CA GLU A 69 -0.80 -15.85 3.38
C GLU A 69 0.15 -16.40 4.44
N ASP A 70 0.92 -17.45 4.09
CA ASP A 70 1.95 -18.02 4.95
C ASP A 70 3.13 -17.06 5.19
N ARG A 71 3.23 -15.98 4.43
CA ARG A 71 4.26 -14.94 4.58
C ARG A 71 3.79 -13.73 5.35
N VAL A 72 2.51 -13.66 5.69
CA VAL A 72 1.96 -12.54 6.45
C VAL A 72 2.58 -12.52 7.85
N GLY A 73 3.07 -11.34 8.26
CA GLY A 73 3.73 -11.17 9.55
C GLY A 73 5.19 -11.63 9.57
N ASN A 74 5.68 -12.26 8.52
CA ASN A 74 7.08 -12.67 8.44
C ASN A 74 7.97 -11.49 8.12
N GLN A 75 9.12 -11.43 8.77
CA GLN A 75 10.08 -10.37 8.56
C GLN A 75 10.51 -10.30 7.09
N GLY A 76 10.44 -9.09 6.53
CA GLY A 76 10.85 -8.84 5.15
C GLY A 76 9.78 -9.08 4.10
N SER A 77 8.62 -9.64 4.44
CA SER A 77 7.54 -9.83 3.47
C SER A 77 6.84 -8.53 3.10
N GLY A 78 6.81 -7.57 4.03
CA GLY A 78 6.08 -6.32 3.92
C GLY A 78 4.62 -6.40 4.33
N TRP A 79 4.06 -7.60 4.46
CA TRP A 79 2.65 -7.82 4.78
C TRP A 79 2.44 -8.00 6.28
N SER A 80 1.71 -7.07 6.88
CA SER A 80 1.29 -7.17 8.28
C SER A 80 -0.04 -7.93 8.43
N ALA A 81 -0.83 -7.94 7.37
CA ALA A 81 -2.05 -8.73 7.25
C ALA A 81 -2.21 -9.14 5.79
N ALA A 82 -3.14 -10.04 5.49
CA ALA A 82 -3.35 -10.53 4.12
C ALA A 82 -3.79 -9.42 3.15
N ASN A 83 -4.25 -8.29 3.66
CA ASN A 83 -4.70 -7.14 2.88
C ASN A 83 -4.07 -5.81 3.36
N ARG A 84 -2.94 -5.87 4.05
CA ARG A 84 -2.24 -4.69 4.56
C ARG A 84 -0.73 -4.84 4.41
N VAL A 85 -0.11 -3.81 3.84
CA VAL A 85 1.35 -3.66 3.77
C VAL A 85 1.76 -2.65 4.84
N GLU A 86 2.77 -3.01 5.64
CA GLU A 86 3.21 -2.12 6.70
C GLU A 86 4.12 -1.01 6.18
N LEU A 87 4.12 0.11 6.89
CA LEU A 87 5.05 1.21 6.68
C LEU A 87 6.48 0.74 7.00
N VAL A 88 7.44 1.06 6.14
CA VAL A 88 8.85 0.70 6.37
C VAL A 88 9.43 1.53 7.51
N GLU A 89 9.18 2.84 7.49
CA GLU A 89 9.66 3.76 8.53
C GLU A 89 8.87 3.56 9.83
N ASN A 90 9.51 3.79 10.97
CA ASN A 90 8.84 3.77 12.27
C ASN A 90 7.82 4.92 12.38
N SER A 91 8.17 6.08 11.81
CA SER A 91 7.28 7.23 11.75
C SER A 91 7.57 8.08 10.52
N VAL A 92 6.54 8.76 10.02
CA VAL A 92 6.64 9.69 8.89
C VAL A 92 5.89 10.95 9.28
N GLY A 93 6.63 12.02 9.52
CA GLY A 93 6.06 13.33 9.88
C GLY A 93 5.51 14.08 8.67
N PRO A 94 4.79 15.19 8.93
CA PRO A 94 4.31 16.06 7.87
C PRO A 94 5.44 16.51 6.94
N GLY A 95 5.22 16.41 5.63
CA GLY A 95 6.20 16.75 4.60
C GLY A 95 7.24 15.67 4.33
N GLN A 96 7.28 14.62 5.10
CA GLN A 96 8.19 13.49 4.89
C GLN A 96 7.55 12.43 3.99
N THR A 97 8.39 11.57 3.43
CA THR A 97 7.97 10.50 2.54
C THR A 97 8.02 9.16 3.27
N GLY A 98 6.93 8.42 3.19
CA GLY A 98 6.84 7.05 3.69
C GLY A 98 7.01 6.04 2.56
N THR A 99 7.48 4.86 2.92
CA THR A 99 7.75 3.77 1.99
C THR A 99 6.90 2.56 2.37
N PHE A 100 6.25 1.97 1.38
CA PHE A 100 5.57 0.68 1.51
C PHE A 100 6.24 -0.28 0.54
N ARG A 101 6.77 -1.38 1.07
CA ARG A 101 7.55 -2.36 0.29
C ARG A 101 7.08 -3.75 0.63
N PHE A 102 6.80 -4.55 -0.39
CA PHE A 102 6.23 -5.87 -0.20
C PHE A 102 6.61 -6.80 -1.34
N PHE A 103 6.47 -8.10 -1.11
CA PHE A 103 6.67 -9.13 -2.12
C PHE A 103 5.34 -9.75 -2.52
N TYR A 104 5.14 -9.91 -3.83
CA TYR A 104 4.12 -10.77 -4.40
C TYR A 104 4.78 -12.01 -4.99
N THR A 105 4.12 -13.14 -4.85
CA THR A 105 4.50 -14.37 -5.53
C THR A 105 3.35 -14.79 -6.44
N VAL A 106 3.61 -14.88 -7.73
CA VAL A 106 2.59 -15.36 -8.68
C VAL A 106 2.38 -16.85 -8.42
N PRO A 107 1.13 -17.29 -8.13
CA PRO A 107 0.86 -18.72 -7.95
C PRO A 107 1.28 -19.53 -9.18
N ALA A 108 1.80 -20.73 -8.95
CA ALA A 108 2.33 -21.57 -10.02
C ALA A 108 1.26 -21.98 -11.06
N ASP A 109 0.00 -21.98 -10.66
CA ASP A 109 -1.16 -22.32 -11.51
C ASP A 109 -1.86 -21.13 -12.13
N ARG A 110 -1.30 -19.91 -11.96
CA ARG A 110 -1.95 -18.69 -12.46
C ARG A 110 -1.89 -18.66 -13.99
N ALA A 111 -3.07 -18.41 -14.60
CA ALA A 111 -3.16 -18.30 -16.06
C ALA A 111 -2.40 -17.06 -16.56
N PRO A 112 -1.80 -17.14 -17.77
CA PRO A 112 -1.20 -15.96 -18.39
C PRO A 112 -2.23 -14.84 -18.56
N GLY A 113 -1.79 -13.60 -18.41
CA GLY A 113 -2.65 -12.43 -18.52
C GLY A 113 -2.11 -11.25 -17.74
N THR A 114 -2.87 -10.16 -17.76
CA THR A 114 -2.54 -8.96 -17.01
C THR A 114 -3.46 -8.86 -15.81
N TYR A 115 -2.87 -8.71 -14.62
CA TYR A 115 -3.58 -8.64 -13.34
C TYR A 115 -3.30 -7.28 -12.71
N ARG A 116 -4.36 -6.48 -12.50
CA ARG A 116 -4.23 -5.15 -11.90
C ARG A 116 -4.54 -5.22 -10.42
N GLU A 117 -3.62 -4.65 -9.61
CA GLU A 117 -3.75 -4.55 -8.17
C GLU A 117 -3.73 -3.10 -7.72
N TYR A 118 -4.80 -2.67 -7.05
CA TYR A 118 -4.95 -1.32 -6.53
C TYR A 118 -4.69 -1.26 -5.05
N PHE A 119 -4.09 -0.16 -4.62
CA PHE A 119 -3.78 0.11 -3.22
C PHE A 119 -4.16 1.53 -2.83
N ARG A 120 -4.37 1.73 -1.54
CA ARG A 120 -4.65 3.02 -0.96
C ARG A 120 -4.12 3.06 0.47
N VAL A 121 -3.55 4.22 0.86
CA VAL A 121 -3.07 4.40 2.23
C VAL A 121 -4.26 4.50 3.18
N VAL A 122 -4.13 3.89 4.34
CA VAL A 122 -5.18 3.86 5.36
C VAL A 122 -4.59 4.16 6.73
N ALA A 123 -5.26 5.04 7.48
CA ALA A 123 -5.04 5.19 8.91
C ALA A 123 -6.03 4.28 9.63
N GLU A 124 -5.52 3.20 10.20
CA GLU A 124 -6.37 2.11 10.73
C GLU A 124 -7.33 2.62 11.79
N HIS A 125 -8.61 2.22 11.66
CA HIS A 125 -9.73 2.60 12.52
C HIS A 125 -10.06 4.10 12.52
N ILE A 126 -9.47 4.87 11.60
CA ILE A 126 -9.69 6.31 11.50
C ILE A 126 -10.26 6.68 10.14
N THR A 127 -9.49 6.55 9.07
CA THR A 127 -9.94 6.90 7.71
C THR A 127 -9.02 6.31 6.64
N TRP A 128 -9.57 6.14 5.44
CA TRP A 128 -8.77 5.96 4.23
C TRP A 128 -8.26 7.34 3.79
N LEU A 129 -7.01 7.41 3.34
CA LEU A 129 -6.41 8.64 2.87
C LEU A 129 -6.79 8.88 1.39
N ASP A 130 -6.19 9.91 0.77
CA ASP A 130 -6.49 10.27 -0.62
C ASP A 130 -6.33 9.04 -1.55
N ASP A 131 -7.27 8.86 -2.46
CA ASP A 131 -7.15 7.82 -3.50
C ASP A 131 -6.22 8.34 -4.59
N LEU A 132 -4.97 7.91 -4.55
CA LEU A 132 -3.93 8.33 -5.49
C LEU A 132 -3.92 7.50 -6.77
N GLY A 133 -4.81 6.50 -6.88
CA GLY A 133 -4.81 5.59 -8.00
C GLY A 133 -3.57 4.71 -8.06
N ILE A 134 -3.03 4.32 -6.91
CA ILE A 134 -1.84 3.46 -6.86
C ILE A 134 -2.23 2.08 -7.38
N TYR A 135 -1.59 1.63 -8.43
CA TYR A 135 -1.79 0.28 -8.93
C TYR A 135 -0.56 -0.23 -9.68
N TRP A 136 -0.48 -1.54 -9.80
CA TRP A 136 0.44 -2.22 -10.71
C TRP A 136 -0.34 -3.12 -11.64
N ASP A 137 0.02 -3.08 -12.93
CA ASP A 137 -0.37 -4.11 -13.88
C ASP A 137 0.72 -5.16 -13.91
N ILE A 138 0.39 -6.36 -13.45
CA ILE A 138 1.31 -7.49 -13.37
C ILE A 138 1.05 -8.37 -14.58
N GLN A 139 1.99 -8.39 -15.52
CA GLN A 139 1.91 -9.29 -16.67
C GLN A 139 2.42 -10.66 -16.24
N VAL A 140 1.55 -11.65 -16.30
CA VAL A 140 1.93 -13.04 -16.03
C VAL A 140 2.06 -13.76 -17.36
N ASN A 141 3.25 -14.31 -17.62
CA ASN A 141 3.51 -15.19 -18.76
C ASN A 141 3.39 -16.64 -18.30
N GLY A 142 3.24 -17.55 -19.26
CA GLY A 142 3.16 -18.97 -18.94
C GLY A 142 4.45 -19.45 -18.30
N SER A 143 4.35 -20.50 -17.46
CA SER A 143 5.51 -21.14 -16.87
C SER A 143 6.35 -21.82 -17.96
N LEU A 144 7.63 -21.91 -17.69
CA LEU A 144 8.55 -22.67 -18.56
C LEU A 144 8.22 -24.15 -18.57
#